data_5a8d4c328cd40d88b78f522b896a7845
#
_entry.id   5a8d4c328cd40d88b78f522b896a7845
#
_cell.length_a   1.000
_cell.length_b   1.000
_cell.length_c   1.000
_cell.angle_alpha   90.00
_cell.angle_beta   90.00
_cell.angle_gamma   90.00
#
_symmetry.space_group_name_H-M   'P 1'
#
loop_
_entity.id
_entity.type
_entity.pdbx_description
1 polymer ?
#
loop_
_entity_poly.entity_id
_entity_poly.type
_entity_poly.pdbx_seq_one_letter_code
_entity_poly.pdbx_strand_id
1 'polypeptide(L)' 'MLVATPGRLLDHLENTKGFVFHNLQMLIIDEADAILKQGFEEEMNKIIKLLPKERVTQLFSATMTKKVEDLCRL' A
#
# COMPACT_ATOMS: atom_id res chain seq x y z
N MET A 1 10.73 -3.26 -10.31
CA MET A 1 10.26 -3.31 -8.91
C MET A 1 10.52 -1.98 -8.23
N LEU A 2 9.56 -1.49 -7.49
CA LEU A 2 9.67 -0.25 -6.73
C LEU A 2 9.56 -0.56 -5.24
N VAL A 3 10.49 -0.03 -4.45
CA VAL A 3 10.43 -0.12 -2.99
C VAL A 3 10.32 1.30 -2.45
N ALA A 4 9.30 1.55 -1.62
CA ALA A 4 9.05 2.89 -1.12
C ALA A 4 8.35 2.87 0.24
N THR A 5 8.45 3.99 0.96
CA THR A 5 7.62 4.22 2.14
C THR A 5 6.23 4.67 1.72
N PRO A 6 5.20 4.47 2.56
CA PRO A 6 3.82 4.84 2.19
C PRO A 6 3.67 6.31 1.80
N GLY A 7 4.22 7.21 2.58
CA GLY A 7 4.09 8.64 2.29
C GLY A 7 4.73 9.05 0.99
N ARG A 8 5.92 8.55 0.70
CA ARG A 8 6.63 8.87 -0.53
C ARG A 8 5.93 8.26 -1.75
N LEU A 9 5.46 7.03 -1.62
CA LEU A 9 4.75 6.38 -2.71
C LEU A 9 3.47 7.14 -3.04
N LEU A 10 2.70 7.52 -2.03
CA LEU A 10 1.47 8.27 -2.24
C LEU A 10 1.75 9.61 -2.92
N ASP A 11 2.80 10.30 -2.50
CA ASP A 11 3.20 11.56 -3.13
C ASP A 11 3.48 11.37 -4.62
N HIS A 12 4.22 10.33 -4.99
CA HIS A 12 4.50 10.03 -6.39
C HIS A 12 3.24 9.69 -7.18
N LEU A 13 2.33 8.92 -6.60
CA LEU A 13 1.09 8.54 -7.27
C LEU A 13 0.20 9.75 -7.55
N GLU A 14 0.21 10.74 -6.66
CA GLU A 14 -0.65 11.90 -6.78
C GLU A 14 0.01 13.05 -7.56
N ASN A 15 1.31 13.22 -7.47
CA ASN A 15 1.97 14.45 -7.88
C ASN A 15 3.05 14.32 -8.95
N THR A 16 3.57 13.12 -9.20
CA THR A 16 4.67 12.95 -10.15
C THR A 16 4.13 12.62 -11.54
N LYS A 17 4.33 13.53 -12.49
CA LYS A 17 3.97 13.29 -13.88
C LYS A 17 4.83 12.18 -14.46
N GLY A 18 4.22 11.31 -15.24
CA GLY A 18 4.92 10.20 -15.87
C GLY A 18 5.18 9.02 -14.95
N PHE A 19 4.72 9.09 -13.70
CA PHE A 19 4.80 7.95 -12.81
C PHE A 19 3.70 6.96 -13.18
N VAL A 20 4.08 5.93 -13.94
CA VAL A 20 3.12 4.97 -14.50
C VAL A 20 2.96 3.80 -13.55
N PHE A 21 1.72 3.51 -13.19
CA PHE A 21 1.40 2.40 -12.29
C PHE A 21 0.25 1.50 -12.79
N HIS A 22 -0.24 1.76 -14.01
CA HIS A 22 -1.36 1.01 -14.57
C HIS A 22 -1.05 -0.46 -14.82
N ASN A 23 0.22 -0.79 -14.98
CA ASN A 23 0.66 -2.16 -15.25
C ASN A 23 1.12 -2.90 -14.00
N LEU A 24 0.84 -2.36 -12.83
CA LEU A 24 1.21 -3.02 -11.59
C LEU A 24 0.49 -4.36 -11.47
N GLN A 25 1.25 -5.43 -11.29
CA GLN A 25 0.71 -6.78 -11.18
C GLN A 25 0.76 -7.32 -9.76
N MET A 26 1.69 -6.82 -8.96
CA MET A 26 1.86 -7.32 -7.59
C MET A 26 2.16 -6.18 -6.63
N LEU A 27 1.46 -6.18 -5.51
CA LEU A 27 1.71 -5.27 -4.40
C LEU A 27 2.16 -6.10 -3.20
N ILE A 28 3.30 -5.74 -2.63
CA ILE A 28 3.81 -6.39 -1.43
C ILE A 28 3.84 -5.35 -0.31
N ILE A 29 3.15 -5.65 0.78
CA ILE A 29 3.14 -4.83 1.98
C ILE A 29 3.85 -5.60 3.08
N ASP A 30 5.00 -5.11 3.49
CA ASP A 30 5.78 -5.75 4.55
C ASP A 30 5.65 -4.96 5.83
N GLU A 31 5.64 -5.67 6.95
CA GLU A 31 5.47 -5.08 8.28
C GLU A 31 4.21 -4.22 8.38
N ALA A 32 3.09 -4.75 7.89
CA ALA A 32 1.83 -4.01 7.83
C ALA A 32 1.37 -3.50 9.21
N ASP A 33 1.55 -4.29 10.26
CA ASP A 33 1.21 -3.89 11.61
C ASP A 33 2.01 -2.67 12.07
N ALA A 34 3.31 -2.63 11.77
CA ALA A 34 4.17 -1.51 12.11
C ALA A 34 3.77 -0.25 11.33
N ILE A 35 3.46 -0.39 10.05
CA ILE A 35 3.02 0.72 9.19
C ILE A 35 1.75 1.36 9.78
N LEU A 36 0.77 0.54 10.13
CA LEU A 36 -0.50 1.03 10.67
C LEU A 36 -0.32 1.62 12.07
N LYS A 37 0.55 1.03 12.88
CA LYS A 37 0.84 1.53 14.22
C LYS A 37 1.50 2.91 14.19
N GLN A 38 2.28 3.19 13.15
CA GLN A 38 2.92 4.50 12.97
C GLN A 38 1.98 5.58 12.44
N GLY A 39 0.73 5.24 12.15
CA GLY A 39 -0.27 6.21 11.72
C GLY A 39 -0.41 6.36 10.22
N PHE A 40 0.08 5.43 9.42
CA PHE A 40 0.00 5.49 7.95
C PHE A 40 -1.26 4.82 7.38
N GLU A 41 -2.31 4.67 8.18
CA GLU A 41 -3.54 4.02 7.75
C GLU A 41 -4.20 4.74 6.57
N GLU A 42 -4.31 6.07 6.65
CA GLU A 42 -4.94 6.85 5.59
C GLU A 42 -4.13 6.78 4.29
N GLU A 43 -2.80 6.89 4.40
CA GLU A 43 -1.91 6.81 3.24
C GLU A 43 -2.02 5.44 2.56
N MET A 44 -2.06 4.38 3.34
CA MET A 44 -2.20 3.03 2.80
C MET A 44 -3.54 2.84 2.09
N ASN A 45 -4.62 3.34 2.67
CA ASN A 45 -5.95 3.27 2.04
C ASN A 45 -5.98 4.02 0.72
N LYS A 46 -5.38 5.20 0.65
CA LYS A 46 -5.30 5.98 -0.58
C LYS A 46 -4.47 5.28 -1.64
N ILE A 47 -3.33 4.71 -1.25
CA ILE A 47 -2.45 3.98 -2.17
C ILE A 47 -3.22 2.81 -2.80
N ILE A 48 -3.88 2.01 -1.99
CA ILE A 48 -4.61 0.83 -2.46
C ILE A 48 -5.73 1.24 -3.41
N LYS A 49 -6.42 2.34 -3.14
CA LYS A 49 -7.49 2.83 -4.02
C LYS A 49 -6.97 3.34 -5.35
N LEU A 50 -5.77 3.89 -5.39
CA LEU A 50 -5.16 4.41 -6.61
C LEU A 50 -4.56 3.32 -7.50
N LEU A 51 -4.15 2.21 -6.92
CA LEU A 51 -3.52 1.12 -7.66
C LEU A 51 -4.55 0.28 -8.42
N PRO A 52 -4.14 -0.41 -9.49
CA PRO A 52 -5.05 -1.29 -10.24
C PRO A 52 -5.69 -2.33 -9.33
N LYS A 53 -6.98 -2.58 -9.53
CA LYS A 53 -7.70 -3.57 -8.74
C LYS A 53 -7.32 -5.00 -9.10
N GLU A 54 -7.01 -5.24 -10.37
CA GLU A 54 -6.57 -6.54 -10.83
C GLU A 54 -5.08 -6.69 -10.56
N ARG A 55 -4.75 -7.10 -9.33
CA ARG A 55 -3.38 -7.30 -8.92
C ARG A 55 -3.30 -8.42 -7.90
N VAL A 56 -2.11 -8.97 -7.72
CA VAL A 56 -1.82 -9.87 -6.60
C VAL A 56 -1.31 -9.02 -5.45
N THR A 57 -1.92 -9.16 -4.29
CA THR A 57 -1.49 -8.45 -3.08
C THR A 57 -0.97 -9.46 -2.06
N GLN A 58 0.26 -9.25 -1.59
CA GLN A 58 0.85 -10.05 -0.52
C GLN A 58 1.11 -9.15 0.67
N LEU A 59 0.65 -9.57 1.83
CA LEU A 59 0.77 -8.79 3.05
C LEU A 59 1.50 -9.61 4.11
N PHE A 60 2.55 -9.03 4.68
CA PHE A 60 3.34 -9.64 5.71
C PHE A 60 3.22 -8.82 6.99
N SER A 61 2.86 -9.48 8.08
CA SER A 61 2.66 -8.83 9.37
C SER A 61 2.97 -9.80 10.50
N ALA A 62 3.66 -9.32 11.52
CA ALA A 62 3.97 -10.14 12.69
C ALA A 62 2.72 -10.37 13.56
N THR A 63 1.77 -9.43 13.53
CA THR A 63 0.53 -9.51 14.28
C THR A 63 -0.66 -9.22 13.37
N MET A 64 -1.80 -9.86 13.65
CA MET A 64 -3.02 -9.65 12.89
C MET A 64 -4.00 -8.84 13.74
N THR A 65 -3.89 -7.53 13.68
CA THR A 65 -4.83 -6.63 14.35
C THR A 65 -6.05 -6.41 13.45
N LYS A 66 -7.10 -5.81 14.00
CA LYS A 66 -8.28 -5.50 13.21
C LYS A 66 -7.96 -4.56 12.05
N LYS A 67 -7.09 -3.59 12.27
CA LYS A 67 -6.68 -2.67 11.20
C LYS A 67 -5.95 -3.38 10.06
N VAL A 68 -5.10 -4.38 10.39
CA VAL A 68 -4.43 -5.18 9.38
C VAL A 68 -5.45 -6.01 8.61
N GLU A 69 -6.42 -6.61 9.29
CA GLU A 69 -7.50 -7.35 8.63
C GLU A 69 -8.29 -6.46 7.68
N ASP A 70 -8.63 -5.25 8.11
CA ASP A 70 -9.35 -4.31 7.28
C ASP A 70 -8.54 -3.93 6.03
N LEU A 71 -7.25 -3.77 6.17
CA LEU A 71 -6.36 -3.50 5.05
C LEU A 71 -6.34 -4.66 4.05
N CYS A 72 -6.36 -5.90 4.54
CA CYS A 72 -6.37 -7.09 3.69
C CYS A 72 -7.62 -7.19 2.82
N ARG A 73 -8.72 -6.59 3.25
CA ARG A 73 -10.01 -6.66 2.54
C ARG A 73 -10.14 -5.65 1.41
N LEU A 74 -9.21 -4.75 1.32
CA LEU A 74 -9.18 -3.78 0.23
C LEU A 74 -8.60 -4.42 -1.05
#